data_cb49bcf9aa6f18e43e31780cd5efd748
#
_entry.id   cb49bcf9aa6f18e43e31780cd5efd748
#
_cell.length_a   1.000
_cell.length_b   1.000
_cell.length_c   1.000
_cell.angle_alpha   90.00
_cell.angle_beta   90.00
_cell.angle_gamma   90.00
#
_symmetry.space_group_name_H-M   'P 1'
#
loop_
_entity.id
_entity.type
_entity.pdbx_description
1 polymer ?
#
loop_
_entity_poly.entity_id
_entity_poly.type
_entity_poly.pdbx_seq_one_letter_code
_entity_poly.pdbx_strand_id
1 'polypeptide(L)'
;MKEKYMKRTFAEALEHRRSYYSIGSDSPVLDEEVVHIVRTAVKNVPSAFNSQSTRIVLLLGDEHKKLWDIVKSTLKQRIPSDAFAKTEAKIDGCFAAGHGTVLYFEDTAVVKNLQEAFPSYAENFPTWSQHTSAMHQFAIWTMLEDAGLGASLQHYNPLIDEEVRRTW
;
A
#
# COMPACT_ATOMS: atom_id res chain seq x y z
N MET A 1 11.81 -29.20 -4.28
CA MET A 1 12.84 -28.14 -4.10
C MET A 1 12.19 -26.86 -4.55
N LYS A 2 11.93 -25.89 -3.64
CA LYS A 2 11.53 -24.53 -4.07
C LYS A 2 12.69 -23.97 -4.87
N GLU A 3 12.45 -23.59 -6.11
CA GLU A 3 13.43 -22.84 -6.89
C GLU A 3 13.93 -21.67 -6.03
N LYS A 4 15.24 -21.60 -5.82
CA LYS A 4 15.83 -20.54 -5.02
C LYS A 4 15.56 -19.24 -5.76
N TYR A 5 14.65 -18.42 -5.23
CA TYR A 5 14.32 -17.12 -5.79
C TYR A 5 15.61 -16.33 -6.04
N MET A 6 15.83 -15.93 -7.27
CA MET A 6 17.03 -15.21 -7.68
C MET A 6 16.81 -13.71 -7.41
N LYS A 7 17.54 -13.14 -6.46
CA LYS A 7 17.49 -11.69 -6.20
C LYS A 7 17.85 -10.92 -7.47
N ARG A 8 16.96 -9.99 -7.84
CA ARG A 8 17.18 -9.05 -8.94
C ARG A 8 18.01 -7.86 -8.48
N THR A 9 18.68 -7.18 -9.38
CA THR A 9 19.13 -5.82 -9.14
C THR A 9 17.93 -4.88 -9.10
N PHE A 10 18.11 -3.68 -8.56
CA PHE A 10 17.05 -2.66 -8.57
C PHE A 10 16.52 -2.36 -9.98
N ALA A 11 17.42 -2.27 -10.96
CA ALA A 11 17.04 -2.02 -12.35
C ALA A 11 16.20 -3.17 -12.92
N GLU A 12 16.61 -4.41 -12.71
CA GLU A 12 15.86 -5.59 -13.16
C GLU A 12 14.49 -5.69 -12.47
N ALA A 13 14.41 -5.41 -11.16
CA ALA A 13 13.14 -5.39 -10.44
C ALA A 13 12.20 -4.29 -10.99
N LEU A 14 12.74 -3.12 -11.30
CA LEU A 14 12.01 -2.01 -11.90
C LEU A 14 11.48 -2.37 -13.30
N GLU A 15 12.31 -2.96 -14.14
CA GLU A 15 11.95 -3.37 -15.51
C GLU A 15 10.91 -4.50 -15.51
N HIS A 16 10.98 -5.40 -14.54
CA HIS A 16 10.11 -6.57 -14.44
C HIS A 16 8.76 -6.25 -13.78
N ARG A 17 8.74 -5.31 -12.83
CA ARG A 17 7.53 -4.94 -12.08
C ARG A 17 6.36 -4.56 -13.02
N ARG A 18 5.21 -5.14 -12.75
CA ARG A 18 3.94 -4.83 -13.42
C ARG A 18 2.83 -4.65 -12.39
N SER A 19 1.69 -4.09 -12.82
CA SER A 19 0.46 -4.10 -12.03
C SER A 19 -0.23 -5.44 -12.24
N TYR A 20 -0.12 -6.32 -11.25
CA TYR A 20 -0.77 -7.62 -11.28
C TYR A 20 -2.17 -7.51 -10.68
N TYR A 21 -3.19 -7.95 -11.41
CA TYR A 21 -4.58 -7.89 -10.98
C TYR A 21 -5.15 -9.25 -10.57
N SER A 22 -4.59 -10.33 -11.05
CA SER A 22 -4.95 -11.68 -10.62
C SER A 22 -3.85 -12.20 -9.71
N ILE A 23 -3.90 -11.79 -8.44
CA ILE A 23 -2.94 -12.20 -7.42
C ILE A 23 -3.54 -13.28 -6.54
N GLY A 24 -2.68 -14.15 -6.00
CA GLY A 24 -3.06 -15.24 -5.11
C GLY A 24 -2.43 -15.10 -3.72
N SER A 25 -2.83 -15.99 -2.83
CA SER A 25 -2.35 -16.00 -1.44
C SER A 25 -0.97 -16.65 -1.26
N ASP A 26 -0.47 -17.35 -2.27
CA ASP A 26 0.82 -18.03 -2.18
C ASP A 26 1.95 -17.01 -2.17
N SER A 27 2.82 -17.12 -1.17
CA SER A 27 4.00 -16.27 -1.06
C SER A 27 5.28 -17.10 -1.23
N PRO A 28 6.23 -16.66 -2.06
CA PRO A 28 7.54 -17.30 -2.19
C PRO A 28 8.45 -17.05 -0.99
N VAL A 29 8.12 -16.04 -0.16
CA VAL A 29 8.87 -15.63 1.03
C VAL A 29 8.01 -15.72 2.29
N LEU A 30 8.66 -15.69 3.45
CA LEU A 30 7.97 -15.66 4.74
C LEU A 30 7.40 -14.26 5.05
N ASP A 31 6.42 -14.17 5.94
CA ASP A 31 5.82 -12.92 6.37
C ASP A 31 6.85 -11.97 6.99
N GLU A 32 7.85 -12.51 7.69
CA GLU A 32 8.96 -11.74 8.26
C GLU A 32 9.78 -11.01 7.19
N GLU A 33 9.93 -11.59 6.00
CA GLU A 33 10.60 -10.92 4.88
C GLU A 33 9.74 -9.79 4.33
N VAL A 34 8.42 -9.96 4.23
CA VAL A 34 7.50 -8.88 3.85
C VAL A 34 7.55 -7.73 4.86
N VAL A 35 7.56 -8.04 6.16
CA VAL A 35 7.75 -7.05 7.23
C VAL A 35 9.10 -6.35 7.10
N HIS A 36 10.18 -7.09 6.78
CA HIS A 36 11.50 -6.53 6.56
C HIS A 36 11.53 -5.55 5.38
N ILE A 37 10.89 -5.88 4.28
CA ILE A 37 10.74 -5.00 3.11
C ILE A 37 10.09 -3.67 3.52
N VAL A 38 8.94 -3.73 4.19
CA VAL A 38 8.23 -2.52 4.64
C VAL A 38 9.10 -1.67 5.59
N ARG A 39 9.73 -2.30 6.58
CA ARG A 39 10.64 -1.62 7.52
C ARG A 39 11.85 -0.99 6.84
N THR A 40 12.40 -1.66 5.83
CA THR A 40 13.54 -1.14 5.06
C THR A 40 13.14 0.11 4.29
N ALA A 41 11.98 0.12 3.65
CA ALA A 41 11.47 1.30 2.97
C ALA A 41 11.24 2.46 3.94
N VAL A 42 10.55 2.23 5.06
CA VAL A 42 10.27 3.26 6.08
C VAL A 42 11.56 3.91 6.61
N LYS A 43 12.63 3.13 6.77
CA LYS A 43 13.91 3.64 7.31
C LYS A 43 14.76 4.40 6.29
N ASN A 44 14.60 4.09 4.99
CA ASN A 44 15.57 4.54 3.98
C ASN A 44 14.96 5.48 2.92
N VAL A 45 13.64 5.50 2.74
CA VAL A 45 13.00 6.46 1.83
C VAL A 45 13.10 7.86 2.40
N PRO A 46 13.67 8.82 1.64
CA PRO A 46 13.83 10.18 2.11
C PRO A 46 12.49 10.92 2.14
N SER A 47 12.43 11.99 2.96
CA SER A 47 11.29 12.89 3.02
C SER A 47 11.72 14.34 3.03
N ALA A 48 10.91 15.25 2.49
CA ALA A 48 11.19 16.67 2.48
C ALA A 48 11.33 17.18 3.93
N PHE A 49 12.38 17.93 4.21
CA PHE A 49 12.74 18.41 5.56
C PHE A 49 12.88 17.29 6.61
N ASN A 50 13.16 16.08 6.17
CA ASN A 50 13.19 14.88 7.01
C ASN A 50 11.90 14.75 7.84
N SER A 51 10.76 15.02 7.21
CA SER A 51 9.44 15.06 7.88
C SER A 51 9.02 13.74 8.50
N GLN A 52 9.37 12.62 7.85
CA GLN A 52 9.03 11.28 8.31
C GLN A 52 7.53 11.14 8.66
N SER A 53 6.65 11.78 7.89
CA SER A 53 5.20 11.83 8.15
C SER A 53 4.46 10.57 7.74
N THR A 54 5.03 9.74 6.86
CA THR A 54 4.38 8.52 6.37
C THR A 54 4.23 7.48 7.49
N ARG A 55 3.03 6.90 7.58
CA ARG A 55 2.71 5.76 8.45
C ARG A 55 2.25 4.61 7.56
N ILE A 56 2.76 3.41 7.82
CA ILE A 56 2.46 2.23 7.00
C ILE A 56 1.92 1.11 7.89
N VAL A 57 0.82 0.50 7.46
CA VAL A 57 0.23 -0.66 8.11
C VAL A 57 0.24 -1.82 7.12
N LEU A 58 0.89 -2.92 7.49
CA LEU A 58 0.87 -4.17 6.74
C LEU A 58 -0.24 -5.06 7.30
N LEU A 59 -1.19 -5.41 6.47
CA LEU A 59 -2.31 -6.29 6.78
C LEU A 59 -2.08 -7.66 6.15
N LEU A 60 -2.05 -8.70 6.96
CA LEU A 60 -1.91 -10.10 6.57
C LEU A 60 -3.07 -10.93 7.13
N GLY A 61 -3.32 -12.09 6.55
CA GLY A 61 -4.31 -13.03 7.04
C GLY A 61 -5.71 -12.41 7.19
N ASP A 62 -6.29 -12.48 8.39
CA ASP A 62 -7.66 -12.01 8.64
C ASP A 62 -7.79 -10.49 8.60
N GLU A 63 -6.74 -9.74 8.94
CA GLU A 63 -6.75 -8.28 8.80
C GLU A 63 -6.78 -7.84 7.33
N HIS A 64 -6.08 -8.56 6.45
CA HIS A 64 -6.19 -8.36 5.01
C HIS A 64 -7.61 -8.61 4.51
N LYS A 65 -8.24 -9.72 4.88
CA LYS A 65 -9.63 -10.03 4.51
C LYS A 65 -10.60 -8.96 5.00
N LYS A 66 -10.44 -8.54 6.27
CA LYS A 66 -11.27 -7.49 6.88
C LYS A 66 -11.24 -6.18 6.10
N LEU A 67 -10.08 -5.76 5.57
CA LEU A 67 -10.01 -4.59 4.71
C LEU A 67 -10.88 -4.75 3.46
N TRP A 68 -10.77 -5.89 2.78
CA TRP A 68 -11.54 -6.10 1.54
C TRP A 68 -13.04 -6.27 1.79
N ASP A 69 -13.44 -6.76 2.98
CA ASP A 69 -14.83 -6.75 3.41
C ASP A 69 -15.36 -5.33 3.67
N ILE A 70 -14.53 -4.44 4.23
CA ILE A 70 -14.85 -3.00 4.36
C ILE A 70 -15.06 -2.39 2.96
N VAL A 71 -14.16 -2.64 2.02
CA VAL A 71 -14.27 -2.16 0.63
C VAL A 71 -15.58 -2.64 0.00
N LYS A 72 -15.86 -3.94 0.05
CA LYS A 72 -17.09 -4.53 -0.52
C LYS A 72 -18.35 -3.94 0.11
N SER A 73 -18.40 -3.85 1.44
CA SER A 73 -19.54 -3.31 2.19
C SER A 73 -19.80 -1.85 1.82
N THR A 74 -18.76 -1.05 1.69
CA THR A 74 -18.85 0.35 1.30
C THR A 74 -19.37 0.51 -0.13
N LEU A 75 -18.85 -0.28 -1.06
CA LEU A 75 -19.28 -0.21 -2.46
C LEU A 75 -20.69 -0.74 -2.66
N LYS A 76 -21.09 -1.77 -1.92
CA LYS A 76 -22.46 -2.32 -1.98
C LYS A 76 -23.54 -1.27 -1.68
N GLN A 77 -23.22 -0.27 -0.85
CA GLN A 77 -24.14 0.82 -0.52
C GLN A 77 -24.17 1.95 -1.57
N ARG A 78 -23.23 1.94 -2.53
CA ARG A 78 -23.00 3.07 -3.45
C ARG A 78 -23.23 2.73 -4.92
N ILE A 79 -23.21 1.47 -5.28
CA ILE A 79 -23.43 1.02 -6.65
C ILE A 79 -24.68 0.17 -6.77
N PRO A 80 -25.39 0.23 -7.93
CA PRO A 80 -26.57 -0.59 -8.16
C PRO A 80 -26.30 -2.09 -7.96
N SER A 81 -27.28 -2.82 -7.45
CA SER A 81 -27.11 -4.23 -7.07
C SER A 81 -26.74 -5.15 -8.23
N ASP A 82 -27.20 -4.86 -9.43
CA ASP A 82 -26.84 -5.59 -10.66
C ASP A 82 -25.38 -5.39 -11.07
N ALA A 83 -24.81 -4.21 -10.82
CA ALA A 83 -23.40 -3.91 -11.06
C ALA A 83 -22.49 -4.41 -9.94
N PHE A 84 -23.03 -4.53 -8.69
CA PHE A 84 -22.26 -4.92 -7.53
C PHE A 84 -21.70 -6.34 -7.64
N ALA A 85 -22.47 -7.31 -8.10
CA ALA A 85 -22.02 -8.70 -8.26
C ALA A 85 -20.72 -8.82 -9.08
N LYS A 86 -20.59 -8.03 -10.14
CA LYS A 86 -19.38 -7.99 -10.95
C LYS A 86 -18.20 -7.34 -10.22
N THR A 87 -18.48 -6.29 -9.45
CA THR A 87 -17.48 -5.60 -8.64
C THR A 87 -16.97 -6.49 -7.52
N GLU A 88 -17.87 -7.17 -6.81
CA GLU A 88 -17.55 -8.12 -5.75
C GLU A 88 -16.67 -9.26 -6.27
N ALA A 89 -17.06 -9.89 -7.38
CA ALA A 89 -16.26 -10.95 -8.01
C ALA A 89 -14.85 -10.47 -8.40
N LYS A 90 -14.72 -9.22 -8.87
CA LYS A 90 -13.40 -8.63 -9.17
C LYS A 90 -12.58 -8.44 -7.89
N ILE A 91 -13.18 -7.91 -6.83
CA ILE A 91 -12.48 -7.70 -5.55
C ILE A 91 -12.01 -9.04 -5.01
N ASP A 92 -12.90 -10.03 -4.94
CA ASP A 92 -12.59 -11.34 -4.38
C ASP A 92 -11.51 -12.08 -5.19
N GLY A 93 -11.60 -12.06 -6.51
CA GLY A 93 -10.67 -12.79 -7.38
C GLY A 93 -9.36 -12.06 -7.70
N CYS A 94 -9.30 -10.73 -7.53
CA CYS A 94 -8.14 -9.95 -7.94
C CYS A 94 -7.36 -9.32 -6.79
N PHE A 95 -8.01 -9.09 -5.64
CA PHE A 95 -7.40 -8.33 -4.55
C PHE A 95 -7.49 -9.06 -3.20
N ALA A 96 -8.70 -9.45 -2.77
CA ALA A 96 -8.91 -10.17 -1.53
C ALA A 96 -8.28 -11.59 -1.54
N ALA A 97 -8.05 -12.16 -2.72
CA ALA A 97 -7.31 -13.40 -2.90
C ALA A 97 -5.80 -13.24 -2.62
N GLY A 98 -5.29 -12.02 -2.50
CA GLY A 98 -3.87 -11.76 -2.29
C GLY A 98 -3.35 -12.20 -0.92
N HIS A 99 -2.02 -12.24 -0.79
CA HIS A 99 -1.33 -12.60 0.45
C HIS A 99 -1.50 -11.56 1.56
N GLY A 100 -1.56 -10.27 1.18
CA GLY A 100 -1.65 -9.16 2.11
C GLY A 100 -1.94 -7.83 1.43
N THR A 101 -2.09 -6.79 2.24
CA THR A 101 -2.26 -5.40 1.77
C THR A 101 -1.39 -4.46 2.59
N VAL A 102 -0.77 -3.51 1.92
CA VAL A 102 -0.02 -2.42 2.55
C VAL A 102 -0.86 -1.14 2.47
N LEU A 103 -1.21 -0.58 3.62
CA LEU A 103 -1.89 0.72 3.74
C LEU A 103 -0.88 1.83 3.98
N TYR A 104 -1.08 2.96 3.34
CA TYR A 104 -0.24 4.15 3.48
C TYR A 104 -1.06 5.31 4.02
N PHE A 105 -0.56 5.94 5.06
CA PHE A 105 -1.15 7.10 5.71
C PHE A 105 -0.11 8.21 5.83
N GLU A 106 -0.58 9.44 5.88
CA GLU A 106 0.23 10.60 6.20
C GLU A 106 -0.22 11.18 7.55
N ASP A 107 0.73 11.33 8.47
CA ASP A 107 0.49 11.99 9.76
C ASP A 107 0.35 13.49 9.54
N THR A 108 -0.89 13.94 9.50
CA THR A 108 -1.21 15.35 9.24
C THR A 108 -0.75 16.29 10.36
N ALA A 109 -0.51 15.78 11.59
CA ALA A 109 0.05 16.61 12.66
C ALA A 109 1.51 16.97 12.38
N VAL A 110 2.29 16.01 11.87
CA VAL A 110 3.67 16.28 11.43
C VAL A 110 3.69 17.33 10.32
N VAL A 111 2.81 17.19 9.31
CA VAL A 111 2.70 18.14 8.21
C VAL A 111 2.36 19.54 8.72
N LYS A 112 1.37 19.68 9.60
CA LYS A 112 0.97 20.96 10.20
C LYS A 112 2.09 21.60 11.01
N ASN A 113 2.78 20.83 11.84
CA ASN A 113 3.91 21.35 12.62
C ASN A 113 5.02 21.91 11.72
N LEU A 114 5.28 21.28 10.56
CA LEU A 114 6.24 21.82 9.59
C LEU A 114 5.74 23.08 8.90
N GLN A 115 4.45 23.17 8.59
CA GLN A 115 3.84 24.39 8.04
C GLN A 115 3.99 25.58 9.01
N GLU A 116 3.80 25.35 10.30
CA GLU A 116 3.97 26.34 11.35
C GLU A 116 5.44 26.73 11.56
N ALA A 117 6.35 25.76 11.55
CA ALA A 117 7.78 25.97 11.76
C ALA A 117 8.46 26.67 10.57
N PHE A 118 7.93 26.49 9.35
CA PHE A 118 8.51 27.02 8.11
C PHE A 118 7.44 27.72 7.24
N PRO A 119 6.93 28.89 7.66
CA PRO A 119 5.82 29.59 7.00
C PRO A 119 6.05 29.85 5.52
N SER A 120 7.29 30.13 5.10
CA SER A 120 7.65 30.38 3.70
C SER A 120 7.42 29.18 2.76
N TYR A 121 7.30 27.99 3.31
CA TYR A 121 7.08 26.74 2.58
C TYR A 121 5.76 26.05 2.97
N ALA A 122 4.93 26.71 3.78
CA ALA A 122 3.75 26.09 4.38
C ALA A 122 2.83 25.41 3.36
N GLU A 123 2.59 26.06 2.22
CA GLU A 123 1.72 25.54 1.14
C GLU A 123 2.30 24.29 0.45
N ASN A 124 3.61 24.07 0.54
CA ASN A 124 4.27 22.95 -0.15
C ASN A 124 4.25 21.64 0.66
N PHE A 125 4.24 21.71 2.00
CA PHE A 125 4.35 20.52 2.84
C PHE A 125 3.28 19.44 2.58
N PRO A 126 2.00 19.78 2.36
CA PRO A 126 1.00 18.77 2.01
C PRO A 126 1.33 18.04 0.71
N THR A 127 1.83 18.76 -0.32
CA THR A 127 2.26 18.17 -1.58
C THR A 127 3.51 17.30 -1.39
N TRP A 128 4.49 17.80 -0.64
CA TRP A 128 5.72 17.04 -0.39
C TRP A 128 5.49 15.78 0.43
N SER A 129 4.51 15.77 1.33
CA SER A 129 4.13 14.54 2.05
C SER A 129 3.56 13.49 1.08
N GLN A 130 2.75 13.90 0.09
CA GLN A 130 2.24 13.00 -0.95
C GLN A 130 3.38 12.46 -1.84
N HIS A 131 4.38 13.28 -2.17
CA HIS A 131 5.57 12.81 -2.88
C HIS A 131 6.30 11.72 -2.07
N THR A 132 6.46 11.93 -0.77
CA THR A 132 7.09 10.94 0.13
C THR A 132 6.28 9.65 0.19
N SER A 133 4.95 9.75 0.31
CA SER A 133 4.05 8.59 0.25
C SER A 133 4.22 7.82 -1.06
N ALA A 134 4.27 8.51 -2.20
CA ALA A 134 4.47 7.87 -3.51
C ALA A 134 5.84 7.17 -3.60
N MET A 135 6.89 7.76 -3.04
CA MET A 135 8.22 7.11 -2.98
C MET A 135 8.19 5.84 -2.14
N HIS A 136 7.51 5.82 -0.99
CA HIS A 136 7.34 4.61 -0.19
C HIS A 136 6.56 3.53 -0.95
N GLN A 137 5.46 3.90 -1.61
CA GLN A 137 4.66 2.98 -2.42
C GLN A 137 5.51 2.35 -3.51
N PHE A 138 6.28 3.15 -4.23
CA PHE A 138 7.14 2.67 -5.31
C PHE A 138 8.29 1.79 -4.80
N ALA A 139 8.95 2.19 -3.71
CA ALA A 139 10.04 1.43 -3.11
C ALA A 139 9.57 0.05 -2.64
N ILE A 140 8.46 0.01 -1.87
CA ILE A 140 7.90 -1.26 -1.39
C ILE A 140 7.44 -2.13 -2.54
N TRP A 141 6.77 -1.57 -3.55
CA TRP A 141 6.32 -2.32 -4.72
C TRP A 141 7.49 -2.97 -5.48
N THR A 142 8.57 -2.21 -5.69
CA THR A 142 9.78 -2.72 -6.37
C THR A 142 10.49 -3.79 -5.54
N MET A 143 10.56 -3.62 -4.21
CA MET A 143 11.15 -4.62 -3.31
C MET A 143 10.29 -5.90 -3.21
N LEU A 144 8.95 -5.78 -3.27
CA LEU A 144 8.06 -6.94 -3.35
C LEU A 144 8.29 -7.71 -4.65
N GLU A 145 8.45 -7.01 -5.77
CA GLU A 145 8.79 -7.64 -7.06
C GLU A 145 10.15 -8.35 -7.00
N ASP A 146 11.17 -7.73 -6.36
CA ASP A 146 12.46 -8.40 -6.10
C ASP A 146 12.30 -9.65 -5.25
N ALA A 147 11.35 -9.66 -4.31
CA ALA A 147 11.01 -10.82 -3.49
C ALA A 147 10.08 -11.85 -4.19
N GLY A 148 9.72 -11.64 -5.46
CA GLY A 148 8.85 -12.54 -6.24
C GLY A 148 7.36 -12.37 -5.95
N LEU A 149 6.96 -11.27 -5.31
CA LEU A 149 5.58 -10.95 -5.01
C LEU A 149 5.03 -9.92 -6.01
N GLY A 150 4.02 -10.31 -6.76
CA GLY A 150 3.26 -9.38 -7.61
C GLY A 150 2.34 -8.49 -6.78
N ALA A 151 2.23 -7.22 -7.15
CA ALA A 151 1.34 -6.28 -6.48
C ALA A 151 0.69 -5.30 -7.47
N SER A 152 -0.33 -4.56 -7.00
CA SER A 152 -0.96 -3.45 -7.71
C SER A 152 -1.40 -2.38 -6.73
N LEU A 153 -1.36 -1.12 -7.14
CA LEU A 153 -1.93 -0.01 -6.38
C LEU A 153 -3.44 0.04 -6.59
N GLN A 154 -4.18 0.20 -5.51
CA GLN A 154 -5.63 0.34 -5.52
C GLN A 154 -6.03 1.63 -4.80
N HIS A 155 -7.05 2.33 -5.32
CA HIS A 155 -7.50 3.61 -4.83
C HIS A 155 -8.99 3.56 -4.53
N TYR A 156 -9.34 3.25 -3.28
CA TYR A 156 -10.72 3.28 -2.79
C TYR A 156 -11.00 4.52 -1.92
N ASN A 157 -9.99 5.36 -1.76
CA ASN A 157 -10.09 6.66 -1.07
C ASN A 157 -10.94 7.65 -1.90
N PRO A 158 -11.73 8.51 -1.26
CA PRO A 158 -11.94 8.61 0.18
C PRO A 158 -13.06 7.70 0.71
N LEU A 159 -13.61 6.78 -0.08
CA LEU A 159 -14.82 6.03 0.22
C LEU A 159 -14.73 5.19 1.49
N ILE A 160 -13.55 4.65 1.79
CA ILE A 160 -13.29 3.75 2.92
C ILE A 160 -12.54 4.43 4.08
N ASP A 161 -12.17 5.70 3.95
CA ASP A 161 -11.24 6.38 4.87
C ASP A 161 -11.71 6.37 6.32
N GLU A 162 -13.00 6.62 6.55
CA GLU A 162 -13.56 6.66 7.90
C GLU A 162 -13.49 5.29 8.57
N GLU A 163 -13.91 4.24 7.87
CA GLU A 163 -13.93 2.88 8.41
C GLU A 163 -12.52 2.34 8.63
N VAL A 164 -11.60 2.61 7.69
CA VAL A 164 -10.20 2.23 7.81
C VAL A 164 -9.54 2.94 8.99
N ARG A 165 -9.75 4.26 9.15
CA ARG A 165 -9.19 5.04 10.27
C ARG A 165 -9.73 4.61 11.63
N ARG A 166 -10.97 4.13 11.68
CA ARG A 166 -11.57 3.59 12.91
C ARG A 166 -11.03 2.21 13.26
N THR A 167 -10.59 1.46 12.27
CA THR A 167 -10.18 0.07 12.42
C THR A 167 -8.69 -0.06 12.73
N TRP A 168 -7.87 0.74 12.13
CA TRP A 168 -6.40 0.77 12.25
C TRP A 168 -5.89 2.20 12.50
#